data_a060bd3b1fd46017d82e323fd1103560
#
_entry.id   a060bd3b1fd46017d82e323fd1103560
#
_cell.length_a   1.000
_cell.length_b   1.000
_cell.length_c   1.000
_cell.angle_alpha   90.00
_cell.angle_beta   90.00
_cell.angle_gamma   90.00
#
_symmetry.space_group_name_H-M   'P 1'
#
loop_
_entity.id
_entity.type
_entity.pdbx_description
1 polymer ?
#
loop_
_entity_poly.entity_id
_entity_poly.type
_entity_poly.pdbx_seq_one_letter_code
_entity_poly.pdbx_strand_id
1 'polypeptide(L)'
;MLPQHARMCGPLEAASALGCLVYPALADHESFQLRRTGPAELELTFFGGDAVRPEPLFASRFLMPANGTGVWSWELTRVSPACTWSEEEILAVREALVRSGSLWLPPGAVALRGATDFRTPPGWDTVFTGVLNQPQSPTLLALSARVETDWYAFDTEFRYVLQAGEILSGSGRNPVGQAFFVPRVGTDLRTARGDEVEAFRSQQDAFMARKLAHRSTNAMGLEFDTAYREASRAAPAWQGAR
;
A
#
# COMPACT_ATOMS: atom_id res chain seq x y z
N MET A 1 -7.43 6.78 -6.50
CA MET A 1 -8.49 6.17 -7.35
C MET A 1 -7.97 6.03 -8.77
N LEU A 2 -8.02 4.84 -9.36
CA LEU A 2 -7.55 4.62 -10.74
C LEU A 2 -8.23 5.56 -11.73
N PRO A 3 -7.52 6.09 -12.72
CA PRO A 3 -8.12 6.81 -13.84
C PRO A 3 -9.24 5.97 -14.48
N GLN A 4 -10.29 6.60 -14.95
CA GLN A 4 -11.49 5.90 -15.42
C GLN A 4 -11.19 4.86 -16.53
N HIS A 5 -10.26 5.16 -17.43
CA HIS A 5 -9.82 4.22 -18.47
C HIS A 5 -9.03 3.02 -17.91
N ALA A 6 -8.29 3.17 -16.81
CA ALA A 6 -7.57 2.05 -16.19
C ALA A 6 -8.51 1.04 -15.51
N ARG A 7 -9.71 1.48 -15.09
CA ARG A 7 -10.76 0.59 -14.56
C ARG A 7 -11.38 -0.32 -15.64
N MET A 8 -11.16 -0.01 -16.89
CA MET A 8 -11.61 -0.87 -18.02
C MET A 8 -10.64 -2.03 -18.25
N CYS A 9 -9.45 -2.02 -17.68
CA CYS A 9 -8.46 -3.09 -17.78
C CYS A 9 -8.71 -4.13 -16.68
N GLY A 10 -9.25 -5.29 -17.02
CA GLY A 10 -9.56 -6.36 -16.06
C GLY A 10 -8.38 -6.78 -15.18
N PRO A 11 -7.15 -6.98 -15.69
CA PRO A 11 -5.98 -7.27 -14.86
C PRO A 11 -5.64 -6.18 -13.85
N LEU A 12 -5.78 -4.89 -14.21
CA LEU A 12 -5.52 -3.78 -13.27
C LEU A 12 -6.62 -3.69 -12.19
N GLU A 13 -7.88 -3.93 -12.57
CA GLU A 13 -9.00 -3.99 -11.63
C GLU A 13 -8.80 -5.14 -10.64
N ALA A 14 -8.45 -6.34 -11.14
CA ALA A 14 -8.20 -7.50 -10.31
C ALA A 14 -7.03 -7.28 -9.33
N ALA A 15 -5.93 -6.67 -9.79
CA ALA A 15 -4.80 -6.34 -8.93
C ALA A 15 -5.18 -5.32 -7.84
N SER A 16 -6.03 -4.34 -8.17
CA SER A 16 -6.51 -3.34 -7.19
C SER A 16 -7.43 -3.95 -6.14
N ALA A 17 -8.13 -5.03 -6.47
CA ALA A 17 -9.02 -5.77 -5.56
C ALA A 17 -8.30 -6.90 -4.80
N LEU A 18 -6.99 -7.07 -4.99
CA LEU A 18 -6.23 -8.14 -4.34
C LEU A 18 -6.09 -7.88 -2.85
N GLY A 19 -6.51 -8.84 -2.01
CA GLY A 19 -6.36 -8.77 -0.56
C GLY A 19 -7.21 -7.69 0.10
N CYS A 20 -6.61 -6.93 1.02
CA CYS A 20 -7.28 -5.95 1.86
C CYS A 20 -6.57 -4.58 1.80
N LEU A 21 -7.35 -3.51 1.70
CA LEU A 21 -6.84 -2.16 1.96
C LEU A 21 -6.75 -1.96 3.47
N VAL A 22 -5.66 -1.41 3.93
CA VAL A 22 -5.41 -1.18 5.36
C VAL A 22 -5.37 0.32 5.62
N TYR A 23 -6.13 0.75 6.61
CA TYR A 23 -6.27 2.15 7.02
C TYR A 23 -5.49 2.42 8.29
N PRO A 24 -5.06 3.64 8.57
CA PRO A 24 -4.50 4.00 9.86
C PRO A 24 -5.61 4.00 10.94
N ALA A 25 -5.20 3.89 12.20
CA ALA A 25 -6.13 3.97 13.35
C ALA A 25 -6.55 5.43 13.61
N LEU A 26 -7.30 6.00 12.68
CA LEU A 26 -7.79 7.38 12.70
C LEU A 26 -9.30 7.43 12.50
N ALA A 27 -9.94 8.43 13.10
CA ALA A 27 -11.32 8.75 12.77
C ALA A 27 -11.42 9.33 11.35
N ASP A 28 -12.62 9.29 10.78
CA ASP A 28 -12.89 9.73 9.39
C ASP A 28 -12.50 11.20 9.11
N HIS A 29 -12.53 12.06 10.14
CA HIS A 29 -12.19 13.46 10.06
C HIS A 29 -10.73 13.76 10.42
N GLU A 30 -9.98 12.76 10.87
CA GLU A 30 -8.58 12.90 11.22
C GLU A 30 -7.67 12.57 10.04
N SER A 31 -6.55 13.29 9.99
CA SER A 31 -5.54 13.08 8.96
C SER A 31 -4.15 13.50 9.46
N PHE A 32 -3.14 13.07 8.75
CA PHE A 32 -1.77 13.48 9.01
C PHE A 32 -1.01 13.75 7.71
N GLN A 33 0.04 14.52 7.85
CA GLN A 33 1.07 14.72 6.83
C GLN A 33 2.43 14.43 7.45
N LEU A 34 3.21 13.62 6.77
CA LEU A 34 4.59 13.35 7.11
C LEU A 34 5.48 13.90 6.00
N ARG A 35 6.34 14.84 6.35
CA ARG A 35 7.20 15.55 5.41
C ARG A 35 8.67 15.32 5.75
N ARG A 36 9.47 15.02 4.75
CA ARG A 36 10.93 15.03 4.93
C ARG A 36 11.47 16.45 4.82
N THR A 37 11.94 17.01 5.93
CA THR A 37 12.42 18.39 6.05
C THR A 37 13.93 18.50 5.90
N GLY A 38 14.65 17.39 6.13
CA GLY A 38 16.10 17.34 6.03
C GLY A 38 16.64 15.94 5.73
N PRO A 39 17.96 15.79 5.61
CA PRO A 39 18.58 14.49 5.34
C PRO A 39 18.25 13.42 6.40
N ALA A 40 18.16 13.85 7.66
CA ALA A 40 17.88 13.00 8.81
C ALA A 40 16.68 13.51 9.64
N GLU A 41 15.73 14.18 8.99
CA GLU A 41 14.63 14.84 9.67
C GLU A 41 13.30 14.63 8.94
N LEU A 42 12.29 14.29 9.74
CA LEU A 42 10.89 14.19 9.31
C LEU A 42 10.03 15.05 10.23
N GLU A 43 9.01 15.68 9.69
CA GLU A 43 7.97 16.38 10.43
C GLU A 43 6.63 15.71 10.21
N LEU A 44 5.97 15.34 11.31
CA LEU A 44 4.58 14.88 11.33
C LEU A 44 3.71 16.05 11.74
N THR A 45 2.72 16.39 10.91
CA THR A 45 1.63 17.29 11.28
C THR A 45 0.34 16.48 11.36
N PHE A 46 -0.33 16.54 12.48
CA PHE A 46 -1.62 15.90 12.71
C PHE A 46 -2.75 16.92 12.61
N PHE A 47 -3.82 16.54 11.92
CA PHE A 47 -5.01 17.36 11.72
C PHE A 47 -6.21 16.64 12.31
N GLY A 48 -7.03 17.40 13.02
CA GLY A 48 -8.26 16.91 13.63
C GLY A 48 -9.26 18.05 13.80
N GLY A 49 -10.17 17.90 14.76
CA GLY A 49 -11.19 18.90 15.05
C GLY A 49 -12.49 18.66 14.29
N ASP A 50 -13.08 19.69 13.68
CA ASP A 50 -14.32 19.56 12.93
C ASP A 50 -14.12 18.83 11.60
N ALA A 51 -15.02 17.89 11.29
CA ALA A 51 -15.01 17.14 10.02
C ALA A 51 -15.11 18.03 8.77
N VAL A 52 -15.60 19.25 8.89
CA VAL A 52 -15.77 20.23 7.80
C VAL A 52 -14.49 21.04 7.59
N ARG A 53 -13.74 21.32 8.66
CA ARG A 53 -12.52 22.12 8.62
C ARG A 53 -11.46 21.50 9.52
N PRO A 54 -10.71 20.49 9.03
CA PRO A 54 -9.63 19.92 9.81
C PRO A 54 -8.55 20.98 10.07
N GLU A 55 -8.18 21.14 11.33
CA GLU A 55 -7.14 22.07 11.78
C GLU A 55 -5.87 21.30 12.18
N PRO A 56 -4.68 21.86 11.99
CA PRO A 56 -3.46 21.27 12.54
C PRO A 56 -3.52 21.35 14.07
N LEU A 57 -3.64 20.20 14.74
CA LEU A 57 -3.68 20.10 16.20
C LEU A 57 -2.28 20.13 16.81
N PHE A 58 -1.35 19.37 16.23
CA PHE A 58 0.04 19.38 16.64
C PHE A 58 1.00 19.08 15.50
N ALA A 59 2.27 19.43 15.69
CA ALA A 59 3.37 18.99 14.85
C ALA A 59 4.50 18.44 15.72
N SER A 60 5.10 17.35 15.26
CA SER A 60 6.23 16.69 15.89
C SER A 60 7.34 16.47 14.88
N ARG A 61 8.57 16.71 15.31
CA ARG A 61 9.78 16.46 14.52
C ARG A 61 10.42 15.17 14.96
N PHE A 62 10.87 14.38 14.00
CA PHE A 62 11.67 13.18 14.21
C PHE A 62 13.09 13.48 13.73
N LEU A 63 14.06 13.23 14.58
CA LEU A 63 15.46 13.25 14.21
C LEU A 63 15.96 11.81 14.07
N MET A 64 16.33 11.45 12.86
CA MET A 64 16.94 10.16 12.57
C MET A 64 18.43 10.21 12.95
N PRO A 65 18.98 9.15 13.55
CA PRO A 65 20.42 9.09 13.78
C PRO A 65 21.20 9.18 12.46
N ALA A 66 22.23 9.99 12.43
CA ALA A 66 23.02 10.28 11.23
C ALA A 66 23.66 9.03 10.59
N ASN A 67 23.92 8.00 11.38
CA ASN A 67 24.48 6.71 10.96
C ASN A 67 23.41 5.66 10.61
N GLY A 68 22.13 6.03 10.64
CA GLY A 68 21.01 5.10 10.42
C GLY A 68 20.81 4.08 11.56
N THR A 69 21.60 4.14 12.63
CA THR A 69 21.53 3.24 13.77
C THR A 69 21.17 4.00 15.04
N GLY A 70 20.22 3.51 15.80
CA GLY A 70 19.85 4.11 17.08
C GLY A 70 18.36 4.46 17.18
N VAL A 71 18.01 5.04 18.31
CA VAL A 71 16.64 5.46 18.60
C VAL A 71 16.41 6.84 18.00
N TRP A 72 15.32 7.00 17.28
CA TRP A 72 14.87 8.30 16.81
C TRP A 72 14.50 9.18 18.00
N SER A 73 15.00 10.40 18.01
CA SER A 73 14.53 11.40 18.95
C SER A 73 13.29 12.11 18.42
N TRP A 74 12.44 12.52 19.34
CA TRP A 74 11.21 13.22 19.07
C TRP A 74 11.21 14.57 19.73
N GLU A 75 10.67 15.54 19.03
CA GLU A 75 10.45 16.88 19.54
C GLU A 75 9.03 17.32 19.16
N LEU A 76 8.25 17.75 20.14
CA LEU A 76 6.97 18.39 19.91
C LEU A 76 7.22 19.85 19.54
N THR A 77 7.00 20.20 18.26
CA THR A 77 7.39 21.52 17.76
C THR A 77 6.26 22.55 17.81
N ARG A 78 5.02 22.08 17.81
CA ARG A 78 3.84 22.95 17.85
C ARG A 78 2.64 22.21 18.44
N VAL A 79 1.88 22.89 19.30
CA VAL A 79 0.56 22.48 19.75
C VAL A 79 -0.40 23.64 19.51
N SER A 80 -1.52 23.35 18.84
CA SER A 80 -2.56 24.35 18.62
C SER A 80 -3.31 24.64 19.92
N PRO A 81 -3.75 25.89 20.16
CA PRO A 81 -4.68 26.17 21.26
C PRO A 81 -5.99 25.39 21.21
N ALA A 82 -6.37 24.91 20.03
CA ALA A 82 -7.55 24.04 19.85
C ALA A 82 -7.28 22.57 20.25
N CYS A 83 -6.03 22.17 20.42
CA CYS A 83 -5.66 20.85 20.88
C CYS A 83 -5.86 20.73 22.39
N THR A 84 -6.82 19.91 22.81
CA THR A 84 -7.10 19.65 24.22
C THR A 84 -6.37 18.44 24.78
N TRP A 85 -5.54 17.79 23.95
CA TRP A 85 -4.82 16.59 24.32
C TRP A 85 -3.61 16.90 25.18
N SER A 86 -3.34 16.04 26.15
CA SER A 86 -2.12 16.02 26.91
C SER A 86 -0.93 15.63 26.03
N GLU A 87 0.27 15.89 26.47
CA GLU A 87 1.50 15.49 25.79
C GLU A 87 1.59 13.95 25.66
N GLU A 88 1.09 13.20 26.64
CA GLU A 88 1.04 11.74 26.62
C GLU A 88 0.09 11.22 25.54
N GLU A 89 -1.09 11.83 25.38
CA GLU A 89 -2.05 11.48 24.32
C GLU A 89 -1.48 11.81 22.93
N ILE A 90 -0.81 12.94 22.77
CA ILE A 90 -0.12 13.30 21.52
C ILE A 90 0.96 12.27 21.19
N LEU A 91 1.74 11.85 22.19
CA LEU A 91 2.77 10.83 22.04
C LEU A 91 2.16 9.49 21.60
N ALA A 92 1.06 9.07 22.23
CA ALA A 92 0.35 7.83 21.90
C ALA A 92 -0.17 7.83 20.46
N VAL A 93 -0.79 8.91 20.00
CA VAL A 93 -1.26 9.05 18.61
C VAL A 93 -0.08 9.00 17.64
N ARG A 94 0.99 9.70 17.92
CA ARG A 94 2.21 9.68 17.10
C ARG A 94 2.77 8.27 16.95
N GLU A 95 2.88 7.52 18.05
CA GLU A 95 3.38 6.14 18.05
C GLU A 95 2.43 5.14 17.39
N ALA A 96 1.12 5.42 17.44
CA ALA A 96 0.12 4.64 16.73
C ALA A 96 0.17 4.85 15.20
N LEU A 97 0.70 5.96 14.72
CA LEU A 97 0.76 6.28 13.29
C LEU A 97 2.12 5.94 12.67
N VAL A 98 3.19 6.32 13.35
CA VAL A 98 4.55 6.29 12.77
C VAL A 98 5.49 5.50 13.66
N ARG A 99 6.13 4.51 13.08
CA ARG A 99 7.21 3.75 13.71
C ARG A 99 8.55 4.21 13.18
N SER A 100 9.55 4.21 14.03
CA SER A 100 10.93 4.47 13.64
C SER A 100 11.39 3.43 12.60
N GLY A 101 12.10 3.89 11.58
CA GLY A 101 12.66 3.01 10.57
C GLY A 101 13.62 1.96 11.15
N SER A 102 13.67 0.80 10.52
CA SER A 102 14.65 -0.24 10.83
C SER A 102 16.05 0.19 10.41
N LEU A 103 17.07 -0.27 11.14
CA LEU A 103 18.50 -0.07 10.88
C LEU A 103 18.98 -0.34 9.45
N TRP A 104 18.18 -1.10 8.68
CA TRP A 104 18.54 -1.58 7.34
C TRP A 104 17.82 -0.84 6.22
N LEU A 105 17.05 0.18 6.55
CA LEU A 105 16.31 0.93 5.55
C LEU A 105 17.08 2.17 5.07
N PRO A 106 16.88 2.61 3.83
CA PRO A 106 17.55 3.79 3.31
C PRO A 106 17.14 5.06 4.07
N PRO A 107 17.97 6.12 4.05
CA PRO A 107 17.62 7.41 4.65
C PRO A 107 16.28 7.94 4.11
N GLY A 108 15.42 8.41 5.00
CA GLY A 108 14.05 8.84 4.66
C GLY A 108 13.01 7.74 4.72
N ALA A 109 13.41 6.52 5.06
CA ALA A 109 12.46 5.44 5.27
C ALA A 109 11.66 5.64 6.56
N VAL A 110 10.36 5.42 6.46
CA VAL A 110 9.39 5.51 7.55
C VAL A 110 8.40 4.36 7.45
N ALA A 111 7.96 3.86 8.59
CA ALA A 111 6.88 2.89 8.66
C ALA A 111 5.59 3.57 9.16
N LEU A 112 4.50 3.36 8.45
CA LEU A 112 3.15 3.73 8.87
C LEU A 112 2.45 2.49 9.41
N ARG A 113 1.83 2.62 10.58
CA ARG A 113 1.08 1.53 11.19
C ARG A 113 -0.33 1.43 10.60
N GLY A 114 -0.76 0.19 10.31
CA GLY A 114 -2.14 -0.13 10.02
C GLY A 114 -2.96 -0.35 11.29
N ALA A 115 -4.27 -0.07 11.22
CA ALA A 115 -5.21 -0.31 12.33
C ALA A 115 -5.54 -1.80 12.53
N THR A 116 -5.11 -2.68 11.62
CA THR A 116 -5.44 -4.10 11.63
C THR A 116 -4.17 -4.93 11.50
N ASP A 117 -4.00 -5.90 12.40
CA ASP A 117 -2.94 -6.88 12.30
C ASP A 117 -3.46 -8.17 11.66
N PHE A 118 -2.57 -8.91 11.01
CA PHE A 118 -2.92 -10.09 10.24
C PHE A 118 -2.28 -11.34 10.81
N ARG A 119 -3.07 -12.42 10.81
CA ARG A 119 -2.59 -13.77 11.06
C ARG A 119 -3.10 -14.70 9.96
N THR A 120 -2.22 -15.49 9.42
CA THR A 120 -2.52 -16.44 8.34
C THR A 120 -2.52 -17.88 8.86
N PRO A 121 -3.16 -18.81 8.11
CA PRO A 121 -2.98 -20.25 8.36
C PRO A 121 -1.52 -20.66 8.15
N PRO A 122 -1.09 -21.80 8.75
CA PRO A 122 0.26 -22.33 8.53
C PRO A 122 0.62 -22.45 7.05
N GLY A 123 1.82 -22.01 6.68
CA GLY A 123 2.32 -22.05 5.31
C GLY A 123 1.82 -20.91 4.41
N TRP A 124 1.21 -19.88 4.98
CA TRP A 124 0.82 -18.67 4.27
C TRP A 124 1.53 -17.45 4.83
N ASP A 125 1.93 -16.55 3.97
CA ASP A 125 2.56 -15.29 4.28
C ASP A 125 1.65 -14.13 3.91
N THR A 126 1.88 -12.97 4.54
CA THR A 126 1.27 -11.71 4.14
C THR A 126 2.31 -10.87 3.38
N VAL A 127 1.90 -10.33 2.24
CA VAL A 127 2.67 -9.30 1.53
C VAL A 127 2.06 -7.95 1.84
N PHE A 128 2.86 -7.08 2.45
CA PHE A 128 2.53 -5.68 2.71
C PHE A 128 3.18 -4.81 1.65
N THR A 129 2.40 -3.92 1.04
CA THR A 129 2.88 -3.02 -0.03
C THR A 129 2.10 -1.71 -0.02
N GLY A 130 2.54 -0.73 -0.79
CA GLY A 130 1.71 0.43 -1.11
C GLY A 130 0.43 0.00 -1.83
N VAL A 131 -0.58 0.88 -1.84
CA VAL A 131 -1.85 0.57 -2.51
C VAL A 131 -1.62 0.40 -4.01
N LEU A 132 -1.93 -0.79 -4.52
CA LEU A 132 -1.71 -1.15 -5.92
C LEU A 132 -2.56 -0.27 -6.84
N ASN A 133 -1.95 0.19 -7.93
CA ASN A 133 -2.59 1.01 -8.95
C ASN A 133 -3.22 2.32 -8.43
N GLN A 134 -2.88 2.76 -7.22
CA GLN A 134 -3.25 4.09 -6.73
C GLN A 134 -2.13 5.07 -7.10
N PRO A 135 -2.43 6.13 -7.84
CA PRO A 135 -1.44 7.18 -8.07
C PRO A 135 -1.11 7.85 -6.73
N GLN A 136 0.10 7.65 -6.30
CA GLN A 136 0.75 8.42 -5.24
C GLN A 136 1.69 9.44 -5.89
N SER A 137 2.43 10.21 -5.12
CA SER A 137 3.51 11.01 -5.69
C SER A 137 4.41 10.10 -6.56
N PRO A 138 4.79 10.51 -7.78
CA PRO A 138 5.60 9.68 -8.67
C PRO A 138 6.98 9.35 -8.09
N THR A 139 7.40 10.03 -7.04
CA THR A 139 8.68 9.85 -6.36
C THR A 139 8.56 9.06 -5.07
N LEU A 140 7.35 8.89 -4.52
CA LEU A 140 7.12 8.18 -3.27
C LEU A 140 7.28 6.66 -3.47
N LEU A 141 8.35 6.11 -2.95
CA LEU A 141 8.64 4.69 -3.02
C LEU A 141 8.00 3.96 -1.85
N ALA A 142 7.04 3.08 -2.13
CA ALA A 142 6.54 2.09 -1.18
C ALA A 142 7.39 0.81 -1.27
N LEU A 143 7.94 0.39 -0.14
CA LEU A 143 8.68 -0.88 -0.05
C LEU A 143 7.69 -2.02 0.17
N SER A 144 7.85 -3.11 -0.58
CA SER A 144 7.07 -4.32 -0.35
C SER A 144 7.82 -5.26 0.60
N ALA A 145 7.09 -5.81 1.57
CA ALA A 145 7.62 -6.78 2.51
C ALA A 145 6.76 -8.05 2.50
N ARG A 146 7.39 -9.21 2.55
CA ARG A 146 6.73 -10.50 2.75
C ARG A 146 7.02 -10.97 4.17
N VAL A 147 5.98 -11.24 4.93
CA VAL A 147 6.06 -11.57 6.36
C VAL A 147 5.35 -12.88 6.63
N GLU A 148 5.96 -13.75 7.39
CA GLU A 148 5.47 -15.07 7.78
C GLU A 148 4.46 -14.96 8.93
N THR A 149 3.27 -14.40 8.64
CA THR A 149 2.24 -14.05 9.63
C THR A 149 1.52 -15.24 10.25
N ASP A 150 1.83 -16.46 9.85
CA ASP A 150 1.36 -17.68 10.48
C ASP A 150 2.00 -17.93 11.85
N TRP A 151 3.24 -17.48 12.06
CA TRP A 151 3.96 -17.62 13.33
C TRP A 151 4.56 -16.31 13.85
N TYR A 152 4.91 -15.37 12.97
CA TYR A 152 5.50 -14.10 13.35
C TYR A 152 4.41 -13.08 13.67
N ALA A 153 4.14 -12.92 14.96
CA ALA A 153 3.17 -11.94 15.46
C ALA A 153 3.84 -10.56 15.57
N PHE A 154 3.58 -9.71 14.60
CA PHE A 154 4.11 -8.35 14.56
C PHE A 154 3.05 -7.37 14.08
N ASP A 155 3.18 -6.12 14.49
CA ASP A 155 2.30 -5.04 14.07
C ASP A 155 2.36 -4.85 12.55
N THR A 156 1.22 -4.60 11.92
CA THR A 156 1.15 -4.30 10.49
C THR A 156 1.77 -2.95 10.19
N GLU A 157 2.81 -2.97 9.35
CA GLU A 157 3.55 -1.78 8.96
C GLU A 157 3.69 -1.68 7.45
N PHE A 158 3.54 -0.46 6.93
CA PHE A 158 3.78 -0.11 5.53
C PHE A 158 4.94 0.85 5.45
N ARG A 159 5.95 0.50 4.67
CA ARG A 159 7.22 1.24 4.63
C ARG A 159 7.32 2.09 3.38
N TYR A 160 7.62 3.36 3.59
CA TYR A 160 7.80 4.34 2.55
C TYR A 160 9.17 4.99 2.65
N VAL A 161 9.72 5.39 1.52
CA VAL A 161 10.98 6.15 1.46
C VAL A 161 10.66 7.52 0.89
N LEU A 162 10.75 8.54 1.73
CA LEU A 162 10.49 9.93 1.33
C LEU A 162 11.78 10.59 0.84
N GLN A 163 11.70 11.26 -0.29
CA GLN A 163 12.74 12.17 -0.75
C GLN A 163 12.65 13.52 -0.03
N ALA A 164 13.71 14.31 -0.10
CA ALA A 164 13.73 15.64 0.52
C ALA A 164 12.57 16.51 0.00
N GLY A 165 11.79 17.08 0.92
CA GLY A 165 10.63 17.90 0.61
C GLY A 165 9.36 17.12 0.24
N GLU A 166 9.43 15.80 0.11
CA GLU A 166 8.28 14.97 -0.22
C GLU A 166 7.32 14.83 0.98
N ILE A 167 6.03 14.71 0.67
CA ILE A 167 4.95 14.61 1.66
C ILE A 167 4.21 13.30 1.45
N LEU A 168 4.09 12.52 2.51
CA LEU A 168 3.21 11.36 2.62
C LEU A 168 2.02 11.76 3.49
N SER A 169 0.81 11.66 2.96
CA SER A 169 -0.42 12.00 3.67
C SER A 169 -1.28 10.76 3.89
N GLY A 170 -1.95 10.70 5.04
CA GLY A 170 -2.93 9.66 5.36
C GLY A 170 -4.12 10.24 6.12
N SER A 171 -5.25 9.54 6.10
CA SER A 171 -6.45 9.90 6.86
C SER A 171 -7.26 8.65 7.19
N GLY A 172 -8.25 8.76 8.07
CA GLY A 172 -9.17 7.67 8.36
C GLY A 172 -9.91 7.12 7.12
N ARG A 173 -9.96 7.88 6.03
CA ARG A 173 -10.60 7.49 4.75
C ARG A 173 -9.63 7.04 3.66
N ASN A 174 -8.34 7.24 3.86
CA ASN A 174 -7.32 6.88 2.87
C ASN A 174 -6.46 5.73 3.42
N PRO A 175 -6.35 4.60 2.68
CA PRO A 175 -5.54 3.49 3.13
C PRO A 175 -4.06 3.87 3.15
N VAL A 176 -3.34 3.34 4.15
CA VAL A 176 -1.89 3.48 4.27
C VAL A 176 -1.13 2.38 3.55
N GLY A 177 -1.82 1.37 3.04
CA GLY A 177 -1.23 0.30 2.28
C GLY A 177 -2.23 -0.79 1.93
N GLN A 178 -1.73 -1.85 1.32
CA GLN A 178 -2.49 -3.03 0.92
C GLN A 178 -1.78 -4.29 1.40
N ALA A 179 -2.55 -5.22 1.95
CA ALA A 179 -2.08 -6.52 2.39
C ALA A 179 -2.73 -7.61 1.55
N PHE A 180 -1.95 -8.57 1.05
CA PHE A 180 -2.49 -9.75 0.40
C PHE A 180 -1.73 -11.01 0.81
N PHE A 181 -2.36 -12.16 0.65
CA PHE A 181 -1.89 -13.42 1.21
C PHE A 181 -1.37 -14.33 0.12
N VAL A 182 -0.21 -14.92 0.35
CA VAL A 182 0.44 -15.82 -0.60
C VAL A 182 0.86 -17.12 0.09
N PRO A 183 0.69 -18.28 -0.56
CA PRO A 183 1.22 -19.52 -0.02
C PRO A 183 2.74 -19.53 -0.03
N ARG A 184 3.37 -20.16 0.98
CA ARG A 184 4.82 -20.32 1.14
C ARG A 184 5.36 -21.51 0.36
N VAL A 185 4.71 -21.89 -0.72
CA VAL A 185 5.18 -22.97 -1.57
C VAL A 185 6.27 -22.49 -2.52
N GLY A 186 7.29 -23.32 -2.70
CA GLY A 186 8.31 -23.08 -3.71
C GLY A 186 7.70 -23.15 -5.12
N THR A 187 8.21 -22.33 -6.01
CA THR A 187 7.85 -22.38 -7.43
C THR A 187 9.03 -22.94 -8.20
N ASP A 188 8.84 -24.08 -8.84
CA ASP A 188 9.83 -24.63 -9.75
C ASP A 188 9.71 -23.93 -11.11
N LEU A 189 10.77 -23.22 -11.47
CA LEU A 189 10.86 -22.58 -12.78
C LEU A 189 11.70 -23.45 -13.70
N ARG A 190 11.15 -23.77 -14.86
CA ARG A 190 11.89 -24.47 -15.91
C ARG A 190 11.66 -23.81 -17.28
N THR A 191 12.59 -23.98 -18.16
CA THR A 191 12.41 -23.55 -19.54
C THR A 191 11.37 -24.44 -20.22
N ALA A 192 10.39 -23.84 -20.89
CA ALA A 192 9.39 -24.56 -21.65
C ALA A 192 10.03 -25.30 -22.85
N ARG A 193 9.51 -26.45 -23.19
CA ARG A 193 9.91 -27.21 -24.38
C ARG A 193 9.24 -26.65 -25.63
N GLY A 194 9.74 -27.02 -26.81
CA GLY A 194 9.23 -26.49 -28.08
C GLY A 194 7.73 -26.70 -28.28
N ASP A 195 7.23 -27.91 -27.99
CA ASP A 195 5.81 -28.26 -28.06
C ASP A 195 4.94 -27.46 -27.07
N GLU A 196 5.44 -27.19 -25.87
CA GLU A 196 4.76 -26.33 -24.87
C GLU A 196 4.73 -24.87 -25.33
N VAL A 197 5.79 -24.39 -25.97
CA VAL A 197 5.83 -23.05 -26.56
C VAL A 197 4.83 -22.90 -27.70
N GLU A 198 4.73 -23.90 -28.55
CA GLU A 198 3.76 -23.92 -29.66
C GLU A 198 2.32 -23.96 -29.13
N ALA A 199 2.05 -24.80 -28.13
CA ALA A 199 0.73 -24.85 -27.48
C ALA A 199 0.37 -23.50 -26.85
N PHE A 200 1.32 -22.84 -26.16
CA PHE A 200 1.08 -21.52 -25.58
C PHE A 200 0.80 -20.45 -26.66
N ARG A 201 1.56 -20.44 -27.75
CA ARG A 201 1.33 -19.53 -28.88
C ARG A 201 -0.05 -19.73 -29.51
N SER A 202 -0.44 -20.99 -29.74
CA SER A 202 -1.78 -21.32 -30.26
C SER A 202 -2.90 -20.82 -29.33
N GLN A 203 -2.74 -20.95 -28.01
CA GLN A 203 -3.69 -20.39 -27.03
C GLN A 203 -3.71 -18.87 -27.06
N GLN A 204 -2.56 -18.23 -27.18
CA GLN A 204 -2.45 -16.77 -27.30
C GLN A 204 -3.16 -16.26 -28.54
N ASP A 205 -2.93 -16.89 -29.71
CA ASP A 205 -3.56 -16.50 -30.97
C ASP A 205 -5.08 -16.68 -30.91
N ALA A 206 -5.56 -17.80 -30.34
CA ALA A 206 -6.99 -18.04 -30.16
C ALA A 206 -7.63 -17.01 -29.22
N PHE A 207 -6.93 -16.64 -28.12
CA PHE A 207 -7.40 -15.59 -27.21
C PHE A 207 -7.42 -14.23 -27.89
N MET A 208 -6.39 -13.88 -28.66
CA MET A 208 -6.34 -12.62 -29.39
C MET A 208 -7.41 -12.52 -30.49
N ALA A 209 -7.69 -13.61 -31.19
CA ALA A 209 -8.80 -13.66 -32.15
C ALA A 209 -10.15 -13.41 -31.47
N ARG A 210 -10.39 -14.06 -30.31
CA ARG A 210 -11.60 -13.82 -29.51
C ARG A 210 -11.68 -12.37 -29.01
N LYS A 211 -10.57 -11.81 -28.55
CA LYS A 211 -10.48 -10.41 -28.10
C LYS A 211 -10.88 -9.43 -29.20
N LEU A 212 -10.38 -9.65 -30.42
CA LEU A 212 -10.74 -8.84 -31.60
C LEU A 212 -12.22 -8.98 -31.96
N ALA A 213 -12.78 -10.19 -31.89
CA ALA A 213 -14.20 -10.45 -32.21
C ALA A 213 -15.16 -9.80 -31.20
N HIS A 214 -14.73 -9.56 -29.94
CA HIS A 214 -15.54 -8.95 -28.88
C HIS A 214 -15.22 -7.46 -28.65
N ARG A 215 -14.54 -6.84 -29.62
CA ARG A 215 -14.21 -5.42 -29.54
C ARG A 215 -15.47 -4.57 -29.70
N SER A 216 -15.64 -3.59 -28.85
CA SER A 216 -16.74 -2.63 -28.84
C SER A 216 -16.19 -1.22 -28.64
N THR A 217 -16.97 -0.23 -29.08
CA THR A 217 -16.64 1.18 -28.89
C THR A 217 -17.69 1.82 -27.99
N ASN A 218 -17.27 2.51 -26.93
CA ASN A 218 -18.20 3.23 -26.06
C ASN A 218 -18.65 4.57 -26.69
N ALA A 219 -19.59 5.26 -26.03
CA ALA A 219 -20.13 6.54 -26.49
C ALA A 219 -19.07 7.66 -26.61
N MET A 220 -17.88 7.48 -26.01
CA MET A 220 -16.75 8.42 -26.08
C MET A 220 -15.73 8.04 -27.18
N GLY A 221 -16.03 7.04 -28.01
CA GLY A 221 -15.13 6.58 -29.07
C GLY A 221 -13.96 5.71 -28.57
N LEU A 222 -13.94 5.29 -27.31
CA LEU A 222 -12.90 4.43 -26.77
C LEU A 222 -13.22 2.95 -27.08
N GLU A 223 -12.26 2.28 -27.70
CA GLU A 223 -12.32 0.85 -27.92
C GLU A 223 -12.05 0.06 -26.63
N PHE A 224 -12.82 -0.97 -26.37
CA PHE A 224 -12.63 -1.90 -25.25
C PHE A 224 -13.09 -3.30 -25.66
N ASP A 225 -12.67 -4.31 -24.90
CA ASP A 225 -13.15 -5.68 -25.02
C ASP A 225 -13.51 -6.28 -23.68
N THR A 226 -14.37 -7.30 -23.67
CA THR A 226 -14.80 -8.02 -22.46
C THR A 226 -14.18 -9.41 -22.33
N ALA A 227 -13.38 -9.83 -23.33
CA ALA A 227 -12.88 -11.20 -23.43
C ALA A 227 -12.09 -11.66 -22.19
N TYR A 228 -11.28 -10.79 -21.61
CA TYR A 228 -10.55 -11.12 -20.36
C TYR A 228 -11.51 -11.36 -19.18
N ARG A 229 -12.49 -10.49 -18.96
CA ARG A 229 -13.45 -10.61 -17.86
C ARG A 229 -14.30 -11.86 -17.98
N GLU A 230 -14.72 -12.18 -19.19
CA GLU A 230 -15.51 -13.39 -19.48
C GLU A 230 -14.66 -14.64 -19.24
N ALA A 231 -13.42 -14.66 -19.73
CA ALA A 231 -12.51 -15.77 -19.51
C ALA A 231 -12.16 -15.95 -18.02
N SER A 232 -11.91 -14.84 -17.30
CA SER A 232 -11.61 -14.86 -15.86
C SER A 232 -12.78 -15.38 -15.03
N ARG A 233 -14.02 -15.04 -15.39
CA ARG A 233 -15.23 -15.55 -14.72
C ARG A 233 -15.50 -17.02 -15.02
N ALA A 234 -15.16 -17.47 -16.23
CA ALA A 234 -15.30 -18.85 -16.66
C ALA A 234 -14.18 -19.76 -16.18
N ALA A 235 -13.03 -19.19 -15.80
CA ALA A 235 -11.92 -19.95 -15.27
C ALA A 235 -12.33 -20.61 -13.94
N PRO A 236 -12.02 -21.92 -13.75
CA PRO A 236 -12.31 -22.59 -12.48
C PRO A 236 -11.58 -21.85 -11.36
N ALA A 237 -12.29 -21.61 -10.24
CA ALA A 237 -11.65 -21.10 -9.04
C ALA A 237 -10.49 -22.04 -8.65
N TRP A 238 -9.34 -21.46 -8.34
CA TRP A 238 -8.21 -22.25 -7.87
C TRP A 238 -8.62 -23.06 -6.64
N GLN A 239 -8.74 -24.37 -6.83
CA GLN A 239 -8.93 -25.30 -5.73
C GLN A 239 -7.54 -25.60 -5.19
N GLY A 240 -7.18 -24.91 -4.10
CA GLY A 240 -5.89 -25.13 -3.44
C GLY A 240 -5.60 -26.61 -3.28
N ALA A 241 -4.37 -27.02 -3.53
CA ALA A 241 -3.93 -28.38 -3.22
C ALA A 241 -4.28 -28.67 -1.75
N ARG A 242 -5.11 -29.69 -1.55
CA ARG A 242 -5.45 -30.23 -0.23
C ARG A 242 -4.25 -30.88 0.40
#